data_ecea75dc024c1797a25db81f3cc1361f
#
_entry.id   ecea75dc024c1797a25db81f3cc1361f
#
_cell.length_a   1.000
_cell.length_b   1.000
_cell.length_c   1.000
_cell.angle_alpha   90.00
_cell.angle_beta   90.00
_cell.angle_gamma   90.00
#
_symmetry.space_group_name_H-M   'P 1'
#
loop_
_entity.id
_entity.type
_entity.pdbx_description
1 polymer ?
#
loop_
_entity_poly.entity_id
_entity_poly.type
_entity_poly.pdbx_seq_one_letter_code
_entity_poly.pdbx_strand_id
1 'polypeptide(L)'
;MYTKNIIKSFVAFTVATISLASCNTEVEPLEIVKPEAKSEQYYADLRAYKQRNDHEVFFGWFGGWNTKSANMRGSLRSVPDSVDIISIWSGTYDREDLEYVQKVKGTRVTFTIFAHKIPKAFMGGENKDQVTREGIERYAVSLVDTMKAYGYQGIDLDYEPGYQDPAGGPFTGPLVGPSYVYPDYRDNMEIFVKKLGEFIGPKSGTQYLLIIDGVPYDVKPELAEYFNYGVVQAYNSSSTSNLQSRFNRAASRGWKPEQYIFAETFEGPNAATGGVRHRLEDGTYVPSLRGMAEFLPIYNGKKATRKGGCGTYHMENDYYNWPNYKFTRQAIQIMQNHR
;
A
#
# COMPACT_ATOMS: atom_id res chain seq x y z
N MET A 1 -106.17 -1.16 27.00
CA MET A 1 -105.86 -1.40 25.60
C MET A 1 -104.50 -0.72 25.31
N TYR A 2 -103.51 -1.48 25.00
CA TYR A 2 -102.14 -1.16 24.61
C TYR A 2 -101.21 -0.35 25.57
N THR A 3 -100.56 -1.07 26.42
CA THR A 3 -99.35 -0.67 27.12
C THR A 3 -98.13 -0.79 26.17
N LYS A 4 -97.45 0.31 25.88
CA LYS A 4 -96.16 0.27 25.19
C LYS A 4 -95.08 0.27 26.23
N ASN A 5 -94.41 -0.84 26.35
CA ASN A 5 -93.14 -0.96 27.10
C ASN A 5 -92.04 -0.20 26.38
N ILE A 6 -91.50 0.80 27.04
CA ILE A 6 -90.29 1.46 26.59
C ILE A 6 -89.14 0.78 27.32
N ILE A 7 -88.43 -0.04 26.62
CA ILE A 7 -87.21 -0.62 27.08
C ILE A 7 -86.13 0.48 26.96
N LYS A 8 -85.69 0.98 28.07
CA LYS A 8 -84.54 1.86 28.12
C LYS A 8 -83.24 1.01 28.00
N SER A 9 -82.71 0.98 26.80
CA SER A 9 -81.37 0.43 26.58
C SER A 9 -80.37 1.34 27.20
N PHE A 10 -79.76 0.92 28.30
CA PHE A 10 -78.50 1.51 28.81
C PHE A 10 -77.39 1.09 27.89
N VAL A 11 -76.98 1.96 27.03
CA VAL A 11 -75.72 1.80 26.31
C VAL A 11 -74.62 2.18 27.31
N ALA A 12 -73.98 1.17 27.90
CA ALA A 12 -72.78 1.34 28.66
C ALA A 12 -71.67 1.67 27.65
N PHE A 13 -71.27 2.95 27.63
CA PHE A 13 -70.10 3.39 26.92
C PHE A 13 -68.87 2.95 27.74
N THR A 14 -68.41 1.75 27.43
CA THR A 14 -67.09 1.32 27.95
C THR A 14 -66.00 2.13 27.21
N VAL A 15 -65.56 3.19 27.83
CA VAL A 15 -64.35 3.89 27.40
C VAL A 15 -63.18 2.94 27.66
N ALA A 16 -62.79 2.22 26.65
CA ALA A 16 -61.52 1.51 26.64
C ALA A 16 -60.42 2.59 26.63
N THR A 17 -59.90 2.94 27.80
CA THR A 17 -58.63 3.61 27.93
C THR A 17 -57.55 2.67 27.38
N ILE A 18 -57.21 2.85 26.11
CA ILE A 18 -55.97 2.30 25.55
C ILE A 18 -54.89 3.07 26.27
N SER A 19 -54.34 2.50 27.33
CA SER A 19 -53.06 2.87 27.86
C SER A 19 -52.05 2.62 26.72
N LEU A 20 -51.70 3.69 26.03
CA LEU A 20 -50.46 3.74 25.27
C LEU A 20 -49.38 3.43 26.27
N ALA A 21 -48.99 2.15 26.36
CA ALA A 21 -47.69 1.80 26.88
C ALA A 21 -46.70 2.51 25.94
N SER A 22 -46.35 3.73 26.32
CA SER A 22 -45.12 4.35 25.85
C SER A 22 -44.03 3.33 26.13
N CYS A 23 -43.61 2.62 25.10
CA CYS A 23 -42.29 2.01 25.16
C CYS A 23 -41.37 3.17 25.56
N ASN A 24 -40.96 3.22 26.82
CA ASN A 24 -39.72 3.85 27.19
C ASN A 24 -38.67 3.07 26.44
N THR A 25 -38.46 3.41 25.17
CA THR A 25 -37.19 3.25 24.54
C THR A 25 -36.31 4.29 25.29
N GLU A 26 -35.84 3.94 26.47
CA GLU A 26 -34.60 4.49 26.92
C GLU A 26 -33.64 4.16 25.79
N VAL A 27 -33.42 5.15 24.93
CA VAL A 27 -32.27 5.13 24.04
C VAL A 27 -31.12 5.03 24.99
N GLU A 28 -30.62 3.80 25.18
CA GLU A 28 -29.35 3.62 25.88
C GLU A 28 -28.41 4.66 25.26
N PRO A 29 -27.90 5.60 26.06
CA PRO A 29 -26.98 6.58 25.53
C PRO A 29 -25.90 5.72 24.87
N LEU A 30 -25.72 5.84 23.56
CA LEU A 30 -24.61 5.26 22.86
C LEU A 30 -23.38 5.82 23.56
N GLU A 31 -22.87 5.09 24.56
CA GLU A 31 -21.53 5.35 25.06
C GLU A 31 -20.62 5.21 23.87
N ILE A 32 -20.26 6.33 23.27
CA ILE A 32 -19.16 6.38 22.33
C ILE A 32 -17.93 6.03 23.16
N VAL A 33 -17.67 4.71 23.25
CA VAL A 33 -16.42 4.22 23.82
C VAL A 33 -15.33 4.76 22.89
N LYS A 34 -14.80 5.93 23.26
CA LYS A 34 -13.62 6.44 22.59
C LYS A 34 -12.53 5.39 22.82
N PRO A 35 -11.91 4.88 21.75
CA PRO A 35 -10.77 4.00 21.93
C PRO A 35 -9.79 4.64 22.90
N GLU A 36 -9.38 3.90 23.92
CA GLU A 36 -8.41 4.39 24.89
C GLU A 36 -7.17 4.91 24.14
N ALA A 37 -6.77 6.14 24.43
CA ALA A 37 -5.63 6.75 23.78
C ALA A 37 -4.39 5.93 24.13
N LYS A 38 -3.68 5.47 23.12
CA LYS A 38 -2.44 4.71 23.32
C LYS A 38 -1.39 5.58 24.01
N SER A 39 -0.63 4.99 24.90
CA SER A 39 0.41 5.69 25.66
C SER A 39 1.57 6.15 24.74
N GLU A 40 2.31 7.17 25.19
CA GLU A 40 3.54 7.57 24.49
C GLU A 40 4.57 6.44 24.49
N GLN A 41 4.62 5.62 25.55
CA GLN A 41 5.50 4.45 25.61
C GLN A 41 5.16 3.45 24.49
N TYR A 42 3.87 3.19 24.22
CA TYR A 42 3.46 2.35 23.09
C TYR A 42 4.01 2.87 21.75
N TYR A 43 3.91 4.18 21.50
CA TYR A 43 4.42 4.75 20.27
C TYR A 43 5.95 4.78 20.21
N ALA A 44 6.62 4.96 21.35
CA ALA A 44 8.08 4.88 21.43
C ALA A 44 8.57 3.47 21.05
N ASP A 45 7.95 2.43 21.62
CA ASP A 45 8.27 1.04 21.33
C ASP A 45 7.97 0.68 19.87
N LEU A 46 6.87 1.17 19.33
CA LEU A 46 6.49 1.00 17.93
C LEU A 46 7.51 1.63 16.97
N ARG A 47 7.95 2.86 17.25
CA ARG A 47 8.99 3.54 16.46
C ARG A 47 10.32 2.79 16.52
N ALA A 48 10.72 2.34 17.71
CA ALA A 48 11.93 1.53 17.88
C ALA A 48 11.85 0.21 17.09
N TYR A 49 10.69 -0.45 17.14
CA TYR A 49 10.45 -1.67 16.35
C TYR A 49 10.62 -1.42 14.84
N LYS A 50 10.01 -0.37 14.30
CA LYS A 50 10.07 -0.04 12.86
C LYS A 50 11.45 0.41 12.37
N GLN A 51 12.33 0.82 13.26
CA GLN A 51 13.72 1.14 12.92
C GLN A 51 14.60 -0.10 12.79
N ARG A 52 14.14 -1.26 13.21
CA ARG A 52 14.88 -2.52 13.08
C ARG A 52 14.91 -2.97 11.62
N ASN A 53 15.99 -3.66 11.25
CA ASN A 53 16.19 -4.19 9.89
C ASN A 53 15.93 -5.71 9.80
N ASP A 54 15.43 -6.32 10.87
CA ASP A 54 15.29 -7.78 11.01
C ASP A 54 13.85 -8.27 11.01
N HIS A 55 12.89 -7.45 10.59
CA HIS A 55 11.50 -7.83 10.43
C HIS A 55 11.03 -7.69 8.97
N GLU A 56 9.96 -8.38 8.62
CA GLU A 56 9.27 -8.22 7.34
C GLU A 56 8.38 -6.99 7.41
N VAL A 57 8.44 -6.14 6.37
CA VAL A 57 7.67 -4.89 6.33
C VAL A 57 6.32 -5.07 5.66
N PHE A 58 5.32 -4.33 6.09
CA PHE A 58 4.10 -4.14 5.31
C PHE A 58 4.22 -2.84 4.50
N PHE A 59 4.11 -3.00 3.18
CA PHE A 59 4.17 -1.91 2.20
C PHE A 59 2.78 -1.65 1.60
N GLY A 60 2.37 -0.39 1.50
CA GLY A 60 1.09 -0.09 0.86
C GLY A 60 1.14 1.14 -0.03
N TRP A 61 0.66 1.02 -1.26
CA TRP A 61 0.34 2.19 -2.07
C TRP A 61 -0.99 2.76 -1.62
N PHE A 62 -0.98 4.06 -1.33
CA PHE A 62 -2.13 4.80 -0.86
C PHE A 62 -2.61 5.77 -1.94
N GLY A 63 -3.81 5.54 -2.43
CA GLY A 63 -4.46 6.38 -3.43
C GLY A 63 -5.53 7.27 -2.81
N GLY A 64 -5.82 8.40 -3.50
CA GLY A 64 -6.90 9.28 -3.09
C GLY A 64 -6.70 9.90 -1.70
N TRP A 65 -5.45 10.24 -1.32
CA TRP A 65 -5.16 10.94 -0.07
C TRP A 65 -5.95 12.24 0.00
N ASN A 66 -6.87 12.33 0.96
CA ASN A 66 -7.76 13.47 1.14
C ASN A 66 -8.31 13.52 2.58
N THR A 67 -7.69 14.32 3.41
CA THR A 67 -8.07 14.51 4.82
C THR A 67 -9.38 15.29 5.00
N LYS A 68 -9.91 15.91 3.93
CA LYS A 68 -11.18 16.65 3.93
C LYS A 68 -12.38 15.76 3.55
N SER A 69 -12.18 14.48 3.33
CA SER A 69 -13.28 13.54 3.04
C SER A 69 -14.17 13.33 4.27
N ALA A 70 -15.42 12.92 4.04
CA ALA A 70 -16.39 12.69 5.11
C ALA A 70 -16.03 11.52 6.04
N ASN A 71 -15.11 10.65 5.64
CA ASN A 71 -14.62 9.54 6.44
C ASN A 71 -13.09 9.50 6.44
N MET A 72 -12.54 8.70 7.35
CA MET A 72 -11.09 8.61 7.55
C MET A 72 -10.36 7.76 6.49
N ARG A 73 -11.06 7.17 5.51
CA ARG A 73 -10.43 6.33 4.47
C ARG A 73 -9.32 7.07 3.73
N GLY A 74 -9.54 8.35 3.44
CA GLY A 74 -8.57 9.19 2.73
C GLY A 74 -7.46 9.78 3.61
N SER A 75 -7.39 9.46 4.91
CA SER A 75 -6.38 9.97 5.83
C SER A 75 -5.35 8.90 6.17
N LEU A 76 -4.07 9.25 6.12
CA LEU A 76 -2.97 8.36 6.53
C LEU A 76 -3.07 7.97 8.02
N ARG A 77 -3.68 8.83 8.86
CA ARG A 77 -3.90 8.53 10.28
C ARG A 77 -4.76 7.30 10.50
N SER A 78 -5.65 6.96 9.55
CA SER A 78 -6.52 5.78 9.63
C SER A 78 -5.77 4.45 9.43
N VAL A 79 -4.62 4.50 8.77
CA VAL A 79 -3.80 3.32 8.48
C VAL A 79 -3.32 2.69 9.79
N PRO A 80 -3.32 1.35 9.92
CA PRO A 80 -2.85 0.67 11.13
C PRO A 80 -1.46 1.13 11.56
N ASP A 81 -1.27 1.27 12.86
CA ASP A 81 0.01 1.72 13.41
C ASP A 81 1.18 0.81 13.02
N SER A 82 0.91 -0.47 12.83
CA SER A 82 1.91 -1.49 12.47
C SER A 82 2.35 -1.47 10.99
N VAL A 83 1.73 -0.64 10.13
CA VAL A 83 2.19 -0.49 8.74
C VAL A 83 3.53 0.24 8.71
N ASP A 84 4.51 -0.31 8.00
CA ASP A 84 5.88 0.19 7.99
C ASP A 84 6.11 1.28 6.94
N ILE A 85 5.59 1.07 5.73
CA ILE A 85 5.83 1.93 4.58
C ILE A 85 4.51 2.23 3.87
N ILE A 86 4.26 3.51 3.61
CA ILE A 86 3.18 3.99 2.74
C ILE A 86 3.80 4.71 1.56
N SER A 87 3.48 4.31 0.34
CA SER A 87 3.85 5.04 -0.87
C SER A 87 2.64 5.80 -1.43
N ILE A 88 2.74 7.12 -1.49
CA ILE A 88 1.66 7.97 -2.00
C ILE A 88 1.74 8.02 -3.51
N TRP A 89 0.68 7.58 -4.19
CA TRP A 89 0.64 7.66 -5.63
C TRP A 89 -0.42 8.61 -6.16
N SER A 90 -1.42 9.00 -5.35
CA SER A 90 -2.40 10.03 -5.73
C SER A 90 -3.06 10.68 -4.52
N GLY A 91 -3.57 11.89 -4.70
CA GLY A 91 -4.32 12.61 -3.69
C GLY A 91 -3.86 14.04 -3.46
N THR A 92 -4.27 14.60 -2.35
CA THR A 92 -3.96 15.97 -1.95
C THR A 92 -3.01 15.96 -0.75
N TYR A 93 -1.84 16.57 -0.91
CA TYR A 93 -0.85 16.68 0.14
C TYR A 93 -1.41 17.38 1.39
N ASP A 94 -1.18 16.76 2.55
CA ASP A 94 -1.51 17.31 3.87
C ASP A 94 -0.33 17.08 4.82
N ARG A 95 0.33 18.17 5.20
CA ARG A 95 1.53 18.13 6.03
C ARG A 95 1.26 17.56 7.41
N GLU A 96 0.15 17.92 8.05
CA GLU A 96 -0.15 17.48 9.41
C GLU A 96 -0.45 15.96 9.46
N ASP A 97 -1.16 15.44 8.45
CA ASP A 97 -1.45 14.03 8.34
C ASP A 97 -0.17 13.22 8.07
N LEU A 98 0.70 13.72 7.19
CA LEU A 98 2.01 13.15 6.91
C LEU A 98 2.88 13.10 8.17
N GLU A 99 3.05 14.24 8.84
CA GLU A 99 3.89 14.34 10.03
C GLU A 99 3.37 13.48 11.18
N TYR A 100 2.07 13.33 11.32
CA TYR A 100 1.49 12.47 12.35
C TYR A 100 1.94 11.02 12.17
N VAL A 101 1.78 10.45 10.96
CA VAL A 101 2.14 9.04 10.75
C VAL A 101 3.64 8.82 10.83
N GLN A 102 4.45 9.80 10.43
CA GLN A 102 5.90 9.72 10.51
C GLN A 102 6.42 9.87 11.94
N LYS A 103 5.99 10.92 12.64
CA LYS A 103 6.54 11.29 13.97
C LYS A 103 5.91 10.47 15.09
N VAL A 104 4.61 10.19 15.02
CA VAL A 104 3.90 9.46 16.07
C VAL A 104 4.01 7.95 15.83
N LYS A 105 3.59 7.47 14.66
CA LYS A 105 3.57 6.02 14.35
C LYS A 105 4.91 5.45 13.86
N GLY A 106 5.85 6.30 13.45
CA GLY A 106 7.11 5.87 12.84
C GLY A 106 6.95 5.21 11.46
N THR A 107 5.81 5.39 10.82
CA THR A 107 5.57 4.90 9.46
C THR A 107 6.36 5.75 8.48
N ARG A 108 7.15 5.13 7.61
CA ARG A 108 7.87 5.84 6.57
C ARG A 108 6.95 6.11 5.40
N VAL A 109 6.98 7.32 4.87
CA VAL A 109 6.13 7.72 3.75
C VAL A 109 7.00 8.10 2.57
N THR A 110 6.81 7.41 1.45
CA THR A 110 7.43 7.68 0.15
C THR A 110 6.37 8.24 -0.80
N PHE A 111 6.79 8.70 -1.96
CA PHE A 111 5.87 8.97 -3.07
C PHE A 111 6.28 8.17 -4.29
N THR A 112 5.30 7.77 -5.08
CA THR A 112 5.50 6.97 -6.28
C THR A 112 5.61 7.87 -7.51
N ILE A 113 6.53 7.53 -8.40
CA ILE A 113 6.63 8.11 -9.74
C ILE A 113 6.70 7.01 -10.79
N PHE A 114 6.10 7.25 -11.95
CA PHE A 114 6.32 6.38 -13.11
C PHE A 114 7.72 6.58 -13.69
N ALA A 115 8.56 5.55 -13.58
CA ALA A 115 9.95 5.56 -14.06
C ALA A 115 10.03 5.21 -15.56
N HIS A 116 9.20 5.81 -16.40
CA HIS A 116 9.10 5.49 -17.83
C HIS A 116 9.56 6.61 -18.76
N LYS A 117 9.55 7.86 -18.35
CA LYS A 117 10.02 8.97 -19.18
C LYS A 117 10.57 10.13 -18.37
N ILE A 118 11.48 10.88 -18.99
CA ILE A 118 11.97 12.15 -18.45
C ILE A 118 11.00 13.25 -18.86
N PRO A 119 10.59 14.14 -17.93
CA PRO A 119 9.83 15.33 -18.28
C PRO A 119 10.60 16.22 -19.27
N LYS A 120 9.88 16.82 -20.21
CA LYS A 120 10.47 17.67 -21.28
C LYS A 120 11.41 18.76 -20.76
N ALA A 121 11.18 19.26 -19.54
CA ALA A 121 12.01 20.27 -18.91
C ALA A 121 13.46 19.83 -18.69
N PHE A 122 13.70 18.52 -18.59
CA PHE A 122 15.03 17.93 -18.38
C PHE A 122 15.68 17.40 -19.65
N MET A 123 14.96 17.40 -20.78
CA MET A 123 15.51 16.98 -22.07
C MET A 123 16.50 18.01 -22.60
N GLY A 124 17.51 17.54 -23.36
CA GLY A 124 18.48 18.34 -24.10
C GLY A 124 18.06 18.55 -25.55
N GLY A 125 18.98 19.12 -26.35
CA GLY A 125 18.76 19.46 -27.74
C GLY A 125 18.04 20.81 -27.90
N GLU A 126 18.07 21.37 -29.11
CA GLU A 126 17.49 22.67 -29.43
C GLU A 126 15.96 22.68 -29.20
N ASN A 127 15.30 21.58 -29.52
CA ASN A 127 13.86 21.39 -29.33
C ASN A 127 13.45 20.70 -28.02
N LYS A 128 14.42 20.44 -27.11
CA LYS A 128 14.19 19.66 -25.88
C LYS A 128 13.54 18.30 -26.17
N ASP A 129 14.11 17.58 -27.12
CA ASP A 129 13.63 16.27 -27.61
C ASP A 129 14.67 15.16 -27.42
N GLN A 130 15.85 15.50 -26.89
CA GLN A 130 16.93 14.55 -26.68
C GLN A 130 17.06 14.17 -25.20
N VAL A 131 17.14 12.87 -24.93
CA VAL A 131 17.51 12.37 -23.63
C VAL A 131 19.04 12.39 -23.51
N THR A 132 19.54 13.05 -22.49
CA THR A 132 20.97 13.13 -22.21
C THR A 132 21.27 12.64 -20.80
N ARG A 133 22.50 12.20 -20.55
CA ARG A 133 22.96 11.82 -19.21
C ARG A 133 22.70 12.96 -18.21
N GLU A 134 23.09 14.17 -18.55
CA GLU A 134 22.91 15.35 -17.71
C GLU A 134 21.43 15.64 -17.42
N GLY A 135 20.57 15.39 -18.40
CA GLY A 135 19.11 15.51 -18.23
C GLY A 135 18.57 14.49 -17.24
N ILE A 136 18.98 13.22 -17.37
CA ILE A 136 18.61 12.15 -16.45
C ILE A 136 19.08 12.49 -15.02
N GLU A 137 20.32 12.89 -14.86
CA GLU A 137 20.91 13.22 -13.56
C GLU A 137 20.22 14.43 -12.92
N ARG A 138 19.92 15.50 -13.69
CA ARG A 138 19.13 16.65 -13.19
C ARG A 138 17.72 16.25 -12.76
N TYR A 139 17.08 15.35 -13.50
CA TYR A 139 15.77 14.84 -13.12
C TYR A 139 15.82 14.07 -11.80
N ALA A 140 16.80 13.19 -11.63
CA ALA A 140 17.01 12.46 -10.38
C ALA A 140 17.20 13.43 -9.19
N VAL A 141 18.04 14.46 -9.34
CA VAL A 141 18.24 15.49 -8.30
C VAL A 141 16.94 16.24 -7.98
N SER A 142 16.17 16.62 -9.01
CA SER A 142 14.90 17.32 -8.79
C SER A 142 13.86 16.51 -8.01
N LEU A 143 13.87 15.19 -8.16
CA LEU A 143 13.00 14.29 -7.37
C LEU A 143 13.46 14.24 -5.91
N VAL A 144 14.75 14.20 -5.66
CA VAL A 144 15.31 14.26 -4.29
C VAL A 144 14.96 15.60 -3.62
N ASP A 145 15.07 16.70 -4.35
CA ASP A 145 14.70 18.03 -3.84
C ASP A 145 13.20 18.09 -3.54
N THR A 146 12.36 17.54 -4.41
CA THR A 146 10.91 17.42 -4.19
C THR A 146 10.63 16.58 -2.94
N MET A 147 11.25 15.42 -2.80
CA MET A 147 11.14 14.56 -1.63
C MET A 147 11.39 15.33 -0.33
N LYS A 148 12.51 16.08 -0.29
CA LYS A 148 12.92 16.87 0.88
C LYS A 148 11.95 18.04 1.15
N ALA A 149 11.55 18.77 0.10
CA ALA A 149 10.66 19.92 0.21
C ALA A 149 9.28 19.56 0.81
N TYR A 150 8.75 18.39 0.43
CA TYR A 150 7.48 17.90 0.93
C TYR A 150 7.59 17.03 2.20
N GLY A 151 8.80 16.70 2.64
CA GLY A 151 9.02 15.91 3.86
C GLY A 151 8.78 14.42 3.69
N TYR A 152 8.83 13.90 2.48
CA TYR A 152 8.80 12.45 2.23
C TYR A 152 10.12 11.81 2.67
N GLN A 153 10.06 10.53 2.99
CA GLN A 153 11.20 9.75 3.48
C GLN A 153 11.75 8.76 2.46
N GLY A 154 11.42 8.96 1.19
CA GLY A 154 11.92 8.15 0.10
C GLY A 154 11.14 8.34 -1.19
N ILE A 155 11.61 7.64 -2.22
CA ILE A 155 11.01 7.61 -3.56
C ILE A 155 10.76 6.16 -3.94
N ASP A 156 9.61 5.91 -4.53
CA ASP A 156 9.20 4.62 -5.08
C ASP A 156 9.08 4.76 -6.59
N LEU A 157 9.82 3.93 -7.31
CA LEU A 157 9.88 3.95 -8.76
C LEU A 157 8.95 2.88 -9.33
N ASP A 158 7.79 3.28 -9.83
CA ASP A 158 6.91 2.39 -10.60
C ASP A 158 7.55 2.13 -11.97
N TYR A 159 8.14 0.93 -12.10
CA TYR A 159 8.93 0.51 -13.25
C TYR A 159 8.27 -0.67 -13.96
N GLU A 160 7.56 -0.36 -15.04
CA GLU A 160 6.75 -1.31 -15.81
C GLU A 160 7.13 -1.30 -17.30
N PRO A 161 8.33 -1.77 -17.68
CA PRO A 161 8.73 -1.83 -19.08
C PRO A 161 7.77 -2.70 -19.90
N GLY A 162 7.27 -2.16 -21.00
CA GLY A 162 6.34 -2.84 -21.89
C GLY A 162 4.86 -2.69 -21.52
N TYR A 163 4.53 -1.96 -20.45
CA TYR A 163 3.15 -1.58 -20.16
C TYR A 163 2.60 -0.69 -21.27
N GLN A 164 1.33 -0.87 -21.61
CA GLN A 164 0.62 -0.05 -22.59
C GLN A 164 0.03 1.19 -21.92
N ASP A 165 0.34 2.37 -22.47
CA ASP A 165 -0.33 3.59 -22.03
C ASP A 165 -1.85 3.46 -22.30
N PRO A 166 -2.73 3.71 -21.32
CA PRO A 166 -4.18 3.75 -21.52
C PRO A 166 -4.62 4.71 -22.66
N ALA A 167 -3.81 5.70 -22.99
CA ALA A 167 -4.01 6.58 -24.16
C ALA A 167 -3.65 5.93 -25.50
N GLY A 168 -3.26 4.65 -25.52
CA GLY A 168 -3.14 3.85 -26.75
C GLY A 168 -1.74 3.72 -27.35
N GLY A 169 -0.69 4.05 -26.60
CA GLY A 169 0.70 3.81 -27.00
C GLY A 169 1.47 2.91 -26.05
N PRO A 170 2.56 2.27 -26.49
CA PRO A 170 3.47 1.63 -25.55
C PRO A 170 4.09 2.70 -24.65
N PHE A 171 4.33 2.38 -23.36
CA PHE A 171 5.17 3.20 -22.50
C PHE A 171 6.61 3.20 -23.03
N THR A 172 6.85 4.07 -23.98
CA THR A 172 8.13 4.23 -24.67
C THR A 172 8.75 5.52 -24.18
N GLY A 173 9.36 5.46 -23.03
CA GLY A 173 10.08 6.62 -22.52
C GLY A 173 11.57 6.35 -22.44
N PRO A 174 12.39 7.38 -22.22
CA PRO A 174 13.84 7.25 -22.14
C PRO A 174 14.34 6.43 -20.95
N LEU A 175 13.51 6.26 -19.90
CA LEU A 175 13.88 5.46 -18.72
C LEU A 175 13.34 4.03 -18.80
N VAL A 176 12.31 3.79 -19.61
CA VAL A 176 11.71 2.47 -19.76
C VAL A 176 11.20 2.27 -21.18
N GLY A 177 11.21 1.06 -21.65
CA GLY A 177 10.67 0.69 -22.94
C GLY A 177 10.90 -0.81 -23.20
N PRO A 178 10.26 -1.39 -24.21
CA PRO A 178 10.54 -2.77 -24.59
C PRO A 178 12.02 -2.92 -24.95
N SER A 179 12.71 -3.87 -24.34
CA SER A 179 14.15 -4.08 -24.51
C SER A 179 14.59 -4.31 -25.96
N TYR A 180 13.69 -4.87 -26.77
CA TYR A 180 13.92 -5.09 -28.21
C TYR A 180 13.77 -3.83 -29.06
N VAL A 181 13.07 -2.80 -28.58
CA VAL A 181 12.88 -1.51 -29.28
C VAL A 181 13.88 -0.46 -28.80
N TYR A 182 14.15 -0.47 -27.51
CA TYR A 182 15.07 0.47 -26.85
C TYR A 182 16.12 -0.30 -26.09
N PRO A 183 17.18 -0.79 -26.75
CA PRO A 183 18.24 -1.58 -26.09
C PRO A 183 18.94 -0.81 -24.96
N ASP A 184 18.98 0.52 -25.04
CA ASP A 184 19.65 1.39 -24.08
C ASP A 184 18.77 1.85 -22.92
N TYR A 185 17.50 1.49 -22.86
CA TYR A 185 16.60 1.95 -21.79
C TYR A 185 17.08 1.51 -20.40
N ARG A 186 17.73 0.34 -20.28
CA ARG A 186 18.35 -0.10 -19.02
C ARG A 186 19.60 0.68 -18.65
N ASP A 187 20.32 1.23 -19.62
CA ASP A 187 21.45 2.13 -19.38
C ASP A 187 20.95 3.46 -18.83
N ASN A 188 19.85 3.97 -19.36
CA ASN A 188 19.20 5.18 -18.81
C ASN A 188 18.73 4.96 -17.37
N MET A 189 18.12 3.80 -17.07
CA MET A 189 17.76 3.43 -15.69
C MET A 189 18.99 3.30 -14.80
N GLU A 190 20.10 2.78 -15.31
CA GLU A 190 21.34 2.72 -14.55
C GLU A 190 21.84 4.10 -14.14
N ILE A 191 21.89 5.06 -15.08
CA ILE A 191 22.28 6.45 -14.81
C ILE A 191 21.37 7.05 -13.74
N PHE A 192 20.06 6.88 -13.93
CA PHE A 192 19.04 7.42 -13.04
C PHE A 192 19.15 6.87 -11.62
N VAL A 193 19.20 5.54 -11.48
CA VAL A 193 19.27 4.86 -10.18
C VAL A 193 20.60 5.16 -9.47
N LYS A 194 21.71 5.15 -10.19
CA LYS A 194 23.02 5.50 -9.60
C LYS A 194 23.02 6.94 -9.10
N LYS A 195 22.42 7.87 -9.85
CA LYS A 195 22.31 9.26 -9.40
C LYS A 195 21.41 9.44 -8.18
N LEU A 196 20.26 8.78 -8.14
CA LEU A 196 19.41 8.73 -6.92
C LEU A 196 20.19 8.13 -5.74
N GLY A 197 20.95 7.07 -5.98
CA GLY A 197 21.75 6.36 -4.97
C GLY A 197 22.85 7.19 -4.30
N GLU A 198 23.22 8.35 -4.84
CA GLU A 198 24.10 9.32 -4.17
C GLU A 198 23.39 9.99 -2.97
N PHE A 199 22.08 10.04 -2.96
CA PHE A 199 21.27 10.82 -1.99
C PHE A 199 20.34 9.96 -1.13
N ILE A 200 19.84 8.85 -1.68
CA ILE A 200 18.83 7.99 -1.05
C ILE A 200 19.15 6.52 -1.31
N GLY A 201 18.54 5.64 -0.49
CA GLY A 201 18.80 4.20 -0.60
C GLY A 201 20.08 3.72 0.10
N PRO A 202 20.36 2.42 0.07
CA PRO A 202 21.43 1.79 0.85
C PRO A 202 22.84 2.34 0.56
N LYS A 203 23.09 2.78 -0.68
CA LYS A 203 24.41 3.29 -1.09
C LYS A 203 24.69 4.72 -0.63
N SER A 204 23.66 5.49 -0.31
CA SER A 204 23.78 6.90 0.08
C SER A 204 24.30 7.13 1.50
N GLY A 205 24.21 6.12 2.37
CA GLY A 205 24.47 6.26 3.80
C GLY A 205 23.40 7.04 4.56
N THR A 206 22.31 7.44 3.90
CA THR A 206 21.17 8.13 4.52
C THR A 206 20.08 7.13 4.93
N GLN A 207 19.06 7.62 5.65
CA GLN A 207 17.89 6.81 6.02
C GLN A 207 16.75 6.91 5.01
N TYR A 208 16.91 7.69 3.95
CA TYR A 208 15.90 7.82 2.90
C TYR A 208 15.80 6.55 2.07
N LEU A 209 14.57 6.14 1.75
CA LEU A 209 14.32 4.92 0.99
C LEU A 209 14.40 5.17 -0.51
N LEU A 210 15.03 4.24 -1.22
CA LEU A 210 14.88 4.06 -2.65
C LEU A 210 14.21 2.70 -2.88
N ILE A 211 13.02 2.73 -3.44
CA ILE A 211 12.19 1.55 -3.72
C ILE A 211 11.94 1.48 -5.22
N ILE A 212 11.82 0.28 -5.75
CA ILE A 212 11.36 0.05 -7.11
C ILE A 212 10.25 -0.98 -7.10
N ASP A 213 9.19 -0.71 -7.83
CA ASP A 213 8.04 -1.60 -7.95
C ASP A 213 7.72 -1.97 -9.40
N GLY A 214 6.70 -2.79 -9.60
CA GLY A 214 6.31 -3.32 -10.91
C GLY A 214 7.06 -4.60 -11.27
N VAL A 215 8.11 -4.46 -12.07
CA VAL A 215 8.98 -5.58 -12.48
C VAL A 215 10.46 -5.34 -12.09
N PRO A 216 10.78 -5.34 -10.77
CA PRO A 216 12.10 -4.99 -10.26
C PRO A 216 13.25 -5.80 -10.87
N TYR A 217 12.95 -7.03 -11.28
CA TYR A 217 13.94 -7.93 -11.89
C TYR A 217 14.37 -7.52 -13.30
N ASP A 218 13.72 -6.53 -13.93
CA ASP A 218 14.09 -6.12 -15.30
C ASP A 218 15.25 -5.10 -15.34
N VAL A 219 15.58 -4.46 -14.24
CA VAL A 219 16.78 -3.61 -14.16
C VAL A 219 18.06 -4.44 -14.27
N LYS A 220 19.19 -3.79 -14.57
CA LYS A 220 20.49 -4.47 -14.54
C LYS A 220 20.77 -5.06 -13.17
N PRO A 221 21.34 -6.28 -13.08
CA PRO A 221 21.50 -7.01 -11.81
C PRO A 221 22.24 -6.22 -10.73
N GLU A 222 23.26 -5.45 -11.10
CA GLU A 222 24.05 -4.63 -10.20
C GLU A 222 23.27 -3.48 -9.55
N LEU A 223 22.09 -3.16 -10.05
CA LEU A 223 21.26 -2.11 -9.47
C LEU A 223 20.44 -2.58 -8.27
N ALA A 224 20.24 -3.89 -8.08
CA ALA A 224 19.48 -4.42 -6.95
C ALA A 224 20.02 -3.92 -5.60
N GLU A 225 21.35 -3.72 -5.48
CA GLU A 225 21.98 -3.22 -4.25
C GLU A 225 21.76 -1.71 -3.96
N TYR A 226 21.20 -0.96 -4.90
CA TYR A 226 20.85 0.44 -4.72
C TYR A 226 19.48 0.64 -4.07
N PHE A 227 18.65 -0.40 -4.07
CA PHE A 227 17.29 -0.36 -3.54
C PHE A 227 17.21 -0.96 -2.13
N ASN A 228 16.43 -0.31 -1.27
CA ASN A 228 16.03 -0.91 -0.01
C ASN A 228 15.09 -2.08 -0.26
N TYR A 229 14.14 -1.92 -1.20
CA TYR A 229 13.16 -2.93 -1.54
C TYR A 229 12.84 -2.94 -3.04
N GLY A 230 12.63 -4.16 -3.57
CA GLY A 230 11.95 -4.41 -4.83
C GLY A 230 10.56 -4.97 -4.55
N VAL A 231 9.52 -4.29 -4.99
CA VAL A 231 8.13 -4.68 -4.77
C VAL A 231 7.56 -5.25 -6.05
N VAL A 232 7.39 -6.59 -6.12
CA VAL A 232 6.76 -7.20 -7.28
C VAL A 232 5.24 -7.07 -7.20
N GLN A 233 4.63 -6.55 -8.24
CA GLN A 233 3.18 -6.53 -8.42
C GLN A 233 2.71 -7.97 -8.71
N ALA A 234 2.59 -8.78 -7.62
CA ALA A 234 2.18 -10.18 -7.68
C ALA A 234 0.64 -10.32 -7.71
N TYR A 235 -0.02 -9.34 -8.31
CA TYR A 235 -1.47 -9.21 -8.33
C TYR A 235 -2.14 -10.51 -8.79
N ASN A 236 -3.20 -10.89 -8.09
CA ASN A 236 -3.99 -12.09 -8.36
C ASN A 236 -3.16 -13.40 -8.37
N SER A 237 -2.10 -13.47 -7.55
CA SER A 237 -1.31 -14.69 -7.44
C SER A 237 -2.13 -15.83 -6.84
N SER A 238 -2.31 -16.90 -7.61
CA SER A 238 -3.19 -18.02 -7.26
C SER A 238 -2.51 -19.14 -6.48
N SER A 239 -1.17 -19.08 -6.27
CA SER A 239 -0.45 -20.14 -5.57
C SER A 239 0.94 -19.73 -5.07
N THR A 240 1.42 -20.43 -4.03
CA THR A 240 2.78 -20.33 -3.53
C THR A 240 3.83 -20.61 -4.60
N SER A 241 3.58 -21.56 -5.51
CA SER A 241 4.50 -21.85 -6.61
C SER A 241 4.61 -20.68 -7.61
N ASN A 242 3.53 -19.91 -7.81
CA ASN A 242 3.59 -18.67 -8.62
C ASN A 242 4.49 -17.63 -7.94
N LEU A 243 4.37 -17.43 -6.61
CA LEU A 243 5.22 -16.51 -5.87
C LEU A 243 6.69 -16.95 -5.94
N GLN A 244 6.97 -18.25 -5.79
CA GLN A 244 8.32 -18.79 -5.91
C GLN A 244 8.91 -18.56 -7.30
N SER A 245 8.13 -18.76 -8.36
CA SER A 245 8.56 -18.52 -9.74
C SER A 245 8.93 -17.03 -9.97
N ARG A 246 8.13 -16.11 -9.42
CA ARG A 246 8.43 -14.66 -9.45
C ARG A 246 9.73 -14.35 -8.71
N PHE A 247 9.92 -14.93 -7.53
CA PHE A 247 11.14 -14.74 -6.76
C PHE A 247 12.37 -15.32 -7.47
N ASN A 248 12.28 -16.52 -8.06
CA ASN A 248 13.39 -17.13 -8.81
C ASN A 248 13.91 -16.21 -9.93
N ARG A 249 12.99 -15.53 -10.63
CA ARG A 249 13.33 -14.53 -11.64
C ARG A 249 14.10 -13.35 -11.04
N ALA A 250 13.67 -12.85 -9.90
CA ALA A 250 14.34 -11.77 -9.20
C ALA A 250 15.71 -12.21 -8.66
N ALA A 251 15.78 -13.40 -8.04
CA ALA A 251 17.01 -13.95 -7.48
C ALA A 251 18.10 -14.13 -8.56
N SER A 252 17.72 -14.53 -9.78
CA SER A 252 18.66 -14.62 -10.92
C SER A 252 19.20 -13.27 -11.39
N ARG A 253 18.63 -12.18 -10.86
CA ARG A 253 18.99 -10.78 -11.13
C ARG A 253 19.55 -10.06 -9.91
N GLY A 254 20.09 -10.80 -8.92
CA GLY A 254 20.78 -10.22 -7.78
C GLY A 254 19.89 -9.84 -6.58
N TRP A 255 18.57 -9.98 -6.67
CA TRP A 255 17.68 -9.71 -5.56
C TRP A 255 17.79 -10.79 -4.47
N LYS A 256 17.75 -10.36 -3.22
CA LYS A 256 17.76 -11.24 -2.04
C LYS A 256 16.37 -11.33 -1.42
N PRO A 257 16.06 -12.42 -0.70
CA PRO A 257 14.77 -12.57 -0.03
C PRO A 257 14.40 -11.34 0.83
N GLU A 258 15.32 -10.83 1.62
CA GLU A 258 15.12 -9.76 2.59
C GLU A 258 14.79 -8.40 1.96
N GLN A 259 15.06 -8.25 0.66
CA GLN A 259 14.78 -7.04 -0.10
C GLN A 259 13.49 -7.15 -0.92
N TYR A 260 12.85 -8.34 -1.00
CA TYR A 260 11.81 -8.59 -1.99
C TYR A 260 10.43 -8.66 -1.34
N ILE A 261 9.52 -7.79 -1.78
CA ILE A 261 8.15 -7.64 -1.28
C ILE A 261 7.18 -8.15 -2.34
N PHE A 262 6.15 -8.88 -1.92
CA PHE A 262 5.09 -9.36 -2.80
C PHE A 262 3.82 -8.56 -2.53
N ALA A 263 3.28 -7.91 -3.55
CA ALA A 263 2.10 -7.06 -3.40
C ALA A 263 0.88 -7.60 -4.15
N GLU A 264 -0.28 -7.53 -3.48
CA GLU A 264 -1.59 -7.80 -4.04
C GLU A 264 -2.29 -6.49 -4.45
N THR A 265 -3.28 -6.56 -5.33
CA THR A 265 -4.15 -5.42 -5.63
C THR A 265 -5.44 -5.46 -4.81
N PHE A 266 -5.79 -4.32 -4.21
CA PHE A 266 -7.08 -4.11 -3.56
C PHE A 266 -8.02 -3.24 -4.41
N GLU A 267 -7.80 -3.23 -5.71
CA GLU A 267 -8.82 -2.75 -6.65
C GLU A 267 -10.01 -3.69 -6.74
N GLY A 268 -11.18 -3.11 -6.97
CA GLY A 268 -12.41 -3.87 -7.18
C GLY A 268 -12.75 -4.83 -6.02
N PRO A 269 -13.16 -6.08 -6.31
CA PRO A 269 -13.63 -7.02 -5.30
C PRO A 269 -12.53 -7.54 -4.36
N ASN A 270 -11.25 -7.44 -4.75
CA ASN A 270 -10.13 -7.98 -3.98
C ASN A 270 -10.02 -7.34 -2.60
N ALA A 271 -10.36 -6.06 -2.46
CA ALA A 271 -10.36 -5.39 -1.16
C ALA A 271 -11.31 -6.06 -0.15
N ALA A 272 -12.46 -6.55 -0.59
CA ALA A 272 -13.46 -7.17 0.29
C ALA A 272 -13.11 -8.61 0.71
N THR A 273 -12.18 -9.26 -0.01
CA THR A 273 -11.84 -10.68 0.17
C THR A 273 -10.40 -10.90 0.64
N GLY A 274 -9.56 -9.85 0.63
CA GLY A 274 -8.13 -9.97 0.89
C GLY A 274 -7.35 -10.52 -0.31
N GLY A 275 -7.88 -10.33 -1.51
CA GLY A 275 -7.35 -10.82 -2.77
C GLY A 275 -8.10 -12.01 -3.34
N VAL A 276 -7.48 -12.71 -4.27
CA VAL A 276 -8.05 -13.91 -4.92
C VAL A 276 -7.79 -15.18 -4.09
N ARG A 277 -8.41 -16.29 -4.52
CA ARG A 277 -8.16 -17.61 -3.94
C ARG A 277 -6.75 -18.09 -4.27
N HIS A 278 -5.92 -18.30 -3.26
CA HIS A 278 -4.50 -18.70 -3.33
C HIS A 278 -4.29 -20.07 -2.73
N ARG A 279 -3.61 -20.97 -3.43
CA ARG A 279 -3.28 -22.32 -2.98
C ARG A 279 -1.93 -22.33 -2.28
N LEU A 280 -1.92 -22.77 -1.02
CA LEU A 280 -0.71 -23.00 -0.23
C LEU A 280 0.01 -24.30 -0.62
N GLU A 281 1.21 -24.51 -0.08
CA GLU A 281 2.02 -25.73 -0.33
C GLU A 281 1.31 -27.02 0.13
N ASP A 282 0.57 -26.99 1.23
CA ASP A 282 -0.21 -28.10 1.76
C ASP A 282 -1.51 -28.38 1.01
N GLY A 283 -1.82 -27.57 -0.02
CA GLY A 283 -3.01 -27.70 -0.83
C GLY A 283 -4.23 -26.93 -0.32
N THR A 284 -4.15 -26.32 0.85
CA THR A 284 -5.22 -25.46 1.38
C THR A 284 -5.35 -24.15 0.60
N TYR A 285 -6.48 -23.47 0.75
CA TYR A 285 -6.75 -22.22 0.04
C TYR A 285 -7.02 -21.09 1.02
N VAL A 286 -6.37 -19.96 0.77
CA VAL A 286 -6.46 -18.73 1.56
C VAL A 286 -6.63 -17.53 0.62
N PRO A 287 -6.98 -16.33 1.12
CA PRO A 287 -6.82 -15.10 0.35
C PRO A 287 -5.36 -14.87 -0.07
N SER A 288 -5.12 -14.34 -1.27
CA SER A 288 -3.76 -14.19 -1.82
C SER A 288 -2.83 -13.30 -0.99
N LEU A 289 -3.33 -12.23 -0.37
CA LEU A 289 -2.52 -11.42 0.54
C LEU A 289 -2.06 -12.25 1.75
N ARG A 290 -2.93 -13.11 2.30
CA ARG A 290 -2.52 -14.05 3.34
C ARG A 290 -1.47 -15.04 2.84
N GLY A 291 -1.67 -15.59 1.61
CA GLY A 291 -0.68 -16.47 0.98
C GLY A 291 0.67 -15.78 0.80
N MET A 292 0.69 -14.50 0.41
CA MET A 292 1.91 -13.70 0.32
C MET A 292 2.55 -13.45 1.69
N ALA A 293 1.75 -13.23 2.73
CA ALA A 293 2.26 -13.06 4.09
C ALA A 293 2.90 -14.34 4.62
N GLU A 294 2.30 -15.52 4.40
CA GLU A 294 2.82 -16.82 4.82
C GLU A 294 4.02 -17.30 3.99
N PHE A 295 4.15 -16.82 2.77
CA PHE A 295 5.19 -17.27 1.83
C PHE A 295 6.60 -16.86 2.29
N LEU A 296 7.50 -17.84 2.32
CA LEU A 296 8.95 -17.64 2.47
C LEU A 296 9.66 -18.30 1.28
N PRO A 297 10.43 -17.55 0.48
CA PRO A 297 11.01 -18.09 -0.74
C PRO A 297 12.12 -19.10 -0.46
N ILE A 298 12.27 -20.07 -1.36
CA ILE A 298 13.45 -20.92 -1.43
C ILE A 298 14.52 -20.14 -2.19
N TYR A 299 15.66 -19.94 -1.55
CA TYR A 299 16.83 -19.25 -2.11
C TYR A 299 18.08 -20.08 -1.87
N ASN A 300 18.87 -20.32 -2.91
CA ASN A 300 20.07 -21.18 -2.84
C ASN A 300 19.79 -22.56 -2.20
N GLY A 301 18.66 -23.16 -2.53
CA GLY A 301 18.25 -24.50 -2.06
C GLY A 301 17.73 -24.55 -0.62
N LYS A 302 17.58 -23.41 0.06
CA LYS A 302 17.08 -23.33 1.45
C LYS A 302 15.88 -22.38 1.53
N LYS A 303 14.92 -22.71 2.39
CA LYS A 303 13.82 -21.78 2.72
C LYS A 303 14.42 -20.60 3.49
N ALA A 304 14.13 -19.40 3.03
CA ALA A 304 14.55 -18.16 3.69
C ALA A 304 13.89 -18.07 5.08
N THR A 305 14.57 -17.44 6.01
CA THR A 305 14.02 -17.19 7.36
C THR A 305 13.09 -15.98 7.38
N ARG A 306 13.25 -15.08 6.39
CA ARG A 306 12.38 -13.92 6.16
C ARG A 306 12.47 -13.49 4.70
N LYS A 307 11.51 -12.69 4.27
CA LYS A 307 11.52 -11.93 3.02
C LYS A 307 11.48 -10.43 3.32
N GLY A 308 11.47 -9.57 2.31
CA GLY A 308 11.28 -8.14 2.48
C GLY A 308 9.93 -7.83 3.12
N GLY A 309 8.87 -8.53 2.68
CA GLY A 309 7.54 -8.38 3.25
C GLY A 309 6.42 -8.72 2.29
N CYS A 310 5.22 -8.22 2.60
CA CYS A 310 4.11 -8.18 1.65
C CYS A 310 3.45 -6.80 1.63
N GLY A 311 2.54 -6.58 0.68
CA GLY A 311 1.89 -5.28 0.55
C GLY A 311 0.65 -5.29 -0.32
N THR A 312 0.05 -4.10 -0.48
CA THR A 312 -1.15 -3.94 -1.30
C THR A 312 -1.16 -2.64 -2.09
N TYR A 313 -1.58 -2.74 -3.33
CA TYR A 313 -2.02 -1.59 -4.12
C TYR A 313 -3.43 -1.19 -3.69
N HIS A 314 -3.72 0.11 -3.61
CA HIS A 314 -4.97 0.65 -3.05
C HIS A 314 -5.27 0.16 -1.62
N MET A 315 -4.25 0.21 -0.75
CA MET A 315 -4.39 -0.23 0.64
C MET A 315 -5.54 0.43 1.38
N GLU A 316 -5.90 1.66 1.02
CA GLU A 316 -6.98 2.44 1.61
C GLU A 316 -8.36 1.78 1.41
N ASN A 317 -8.50 0.86 0.45
CA ASN A 317 -9.76 0.14 0.23
C ASN A 317 -10.04 -0.90 1.33
N ASP A 318 -9.02 -1.40 2.03
CA ASP A 318 -9.18 -2.29 3.19
C ASP A 318 -9.83 -1.57 4.41
N TYR A 319 -9.91 -0.24 4.37
CA TYR A 319 -10.59 0.55 5.39
C TYR A 319 -12.06 0.16 5.58
N TYR A 320 -12.73 -0.26 4.52
CA TYR A 320 -14.15 -0.63 4.57
C TYR A 320 -14.43 -2.00 5.18
N ASN A 321 -13.41 -2.82 5.41
CA ASN A 321 -13.57 -4.10 6.09
C ASN A 321 -13.71 -3.91 7.62
N TRP A 322 -14.31 -4.88 8.28
CA TRP A 322 -14.44 -4.86 9.72
C TRP A 322 -13.61 -5.95 10.39
N PRO A 323 -12.73 -5.63 11.35
CA PRO A 323 -12.30 -4.24 11.70
C PRO A 323 -11.58 -3.56 10.54
N ASN A 324 -11.53 -2.22 10.56
CA ASN A 324 -10.85 -1.47 9.50
C ASN A 324 -9.45 -2.01 9.24
N TYR A 325 -9.07 -2.13 7.97
CA TYR A 325 -7.80 -2.72 7.53
C TYR A 325 -7.62 -4.18 7.99
N LYS A 326 -8.70 -4.95 7.95
CA LYS A 326 -8.72 -6.35 8.41
C LYS A 326 -7.61 -7.21 7.81
N PHE A 327 -7.50 -7.19 6.49
CA PHE A 327 -6.55 -8.05 5.78
C PHE A 327 -5.11 -7.57 5.92
N THR A 328 -4.89 -6.26 5.93
CA THR A 328 -3.61 -5.63 6.27
C THR A 328 -3.13 -6.07 7.65
N ARG A 329 -3.99 -5.98 8.68
CA ARG A 329 -3.66 -6.39 10.05
C ARG A 329 -3.33 -7.89 10.14
N GLN A 330 -4.11 -8.73 9.47
CA GLN A 330 -3.87 -10.18 9.44
C GLN A 330 -2.53 -10.51 8.79
N ALA A 331 -2.21 -9.90 7.66
CA ALA A 331 -0.94 -10.11 6.97
C ALA A 331 0.26 -9.72 7.84
N ILE A 332 0.19 -8.58 8.53
CA ILE A 332 1.24 -8.13 9.45
C ILE A 332 1.43 -9.13 10.60
N GLN A 333 0.33 -9.59 11.22
CA GLN A 333 0.41 -10.60 12.30
C GLN A 333 1.07 -11.89 11.85
N ILE A 334 0.78 -12.37 10.63
CA ILE A 334 1.38 -13.58 10.08
C ILE A 334 2.89 -13.39 9.91
N MET A 335 3.32 -12.28 9.28
CA MET A 335 4.73 -11.99 9.06
C MET A 335 5.52 -11.86 10.37
N GLN A 336 4.91 -11.35 11.45
CA GLN A 336 5.55 -11.27 12.76
C GLN A 336 5.82 -12.63 13.39
N ASN A 337 5.15 -13.69 12.97
CA ASN A 337 5.34 -15.07 13.47
C ASN A 337 6.47 -15.83 12.75
N HIS A 338 7.11 -15.25 11.74
CA HIS A 338 8.25 -15.84 11.04
C HIS A 338 9.59 -15.72 11.81
N ARG A 339 9.55 -15.33 13.07
CA ARG A 339 10.73 -15.12 13.93
C ARG A 339 11.20 -16.37 14.63
#